data_75bf6ad9abfe021d6f2bb5321d3dfd2d
#
_entry.id   75bf6ad9abfe021d6f2bb5321d3dfd2d
#
_cell.length_a   1.000
_cell.length_b   1.000
_cell.length_c   1.000
_cell.angle_alpha   90.00
_cell.angle_beta   90.00
_cell.angle_gamma   90.00
#
_symmetry.space_group_name_H-M   'P 1'
#
loop_
_entity.id
_entity.type
_entity.pdbx_description
1 polymer ?
#
loop_
_entity_poly.entity_id
_entity_poly.type
_entity_poly.pdbx_seq_one_letter_code
_entity_poly.pdbx_strand_id
1 'polypeptide(L)'
;FGHAIESYLGYGEWLHGEAVATGMVMAADLSQRMGWISAEDLQRTKNIIQCAKLPISCPKIPLDEFLSYMAHDKKVLNGQLRLVLLQQLGQAVITKEFDVEKMKQVILENQAE
;
A
#
# COMPACT_ATOMS: atom_id res chain seq x y z
N PHE A 1 -2.67 2.40 2.56
CA PHE A 1 -2.49 2.72 1.13
C PHE A 1 -3.80 2.68 0.33
N GLY A 2 -4.59 1.64 0.50
CA GLY A 2 -5.83 1.48 -0.26
C GLY A 2 -6.84 2.60 -0.06
N HIS A 3 -7.02 3.06 1.17
CA HIS A 3 -7.93 4.15 1.47
C HIS A 3 -7.50 5.46 0.81
N ALA A 4 -6.19 5.71 0.74
CA ALA A 4 -5.67 6.90 0.08
C ALA A 4 -5.99 6.87 -1.41
N ILE A 5 -5.84 5.71 -2.04
CA ILE A 5 -6.17 5.53 -3.46
C ILE A 5 -7.65 5.80 -3.70
N GLU A 6 -8.52 5.20 -2.90
CA GLU A 6 -9.97 5.41 -3.01
C GLU A 6 -10.34 6.88 -2.83
N SER A 7 -9.75 7.53 -1.84
CA SER A 7 -10.05 8.94 -1.54
C SER A 7 -9.63 9.85 -2.68
N TYR A 8 -8.47 9.58 -3.29
CA TYR A 8 -7.98 10.39 -4.40
C TYR A 8 -8.85 10.23 -5.65
N LEU A 9 -9.19 8.99 -5.99
CA LEU A 9 -9.97 8.70 -7.20
C LEU A 9 -11.44 9.07 -7.07
N GLY A 10 -11.97 9.07 -5.85
CA GLY A 10 -13.38 9.24 -5.62
C GLY A 10 -14.15 7.96 -5.92
N TYR A 11 -15.43 7.98 -5.62
CA TYR A 11 -16.28 6.79 -5.82
C TYR A 11 -16.58 6.60 -7.30
N GLY A 12 -16.51 5.36 -7.75
CA GLY A 12 -16.89 4.97 -9.11
C GLY A 12 -15.75 4.81 -10.10
N GLU A 13 -14.54 5.32 -9.79
CA GLU A 13 -13.38 5.15 -10.67
C GLU A 13 -12.79 3.73 -10.55
N TRP A 14 -12.58 3.30 -9.31
CA TRP A 14 -12.10 1.97 -9.00
C TRP A 14 -13.06 1.30 -8.02
N LEU A 15 -13.20 -0.01 -8.16
CA LEU A 15 -13.91 -0.79 -7.16
C LEU A 15 -13.08 -0.85 -5.87
N HIS A 16 -13.76 -0.96 -4.74
CA HIS A 16 -13.09 -1.06 -3.44
C HIS A 16 -12.03 -2.17 -3.43
N GLY A 17 -12.37 -3.35 -3.97
CA GLY A 17 -11.44 -4.48 -4.02
C GLY A 17 -10.20 -4.21 -4.84
N GLU A 18 -10.31 -3.39 -5.90
CA GLU A 18 -9.15 -3.00 -6.70
C GLU A 18 -8.19 -2.14 -5.90
N ALA A 19 -8.70 -1.17 -5.15
CA ALA A 19 -7.88 -0.31 -4.29
C ALA A 19 -7.26 -1.12 -3.16
N VAL A 20 -8.01 -2.03 -2.54
CA VAL A 20 -7.50 -2.91 -1.49
C VAL A 20 -6.36 -3.77 -2.02
N ALA A 21 -6.54 -4.39 -3.19
CA ALA A 21 -5.51 -5.26 -3.78
C ALA A 21 -4.21 -4.51 -4.06
N THR A 22 -4.31 -3.33 -4.66
CA THR A 22 -3.15 -2.48 -4.93
C THR A 22 -2.49 -2.05 -3.63
N GLY A 23 -3.27 -1.68 -2.64
CA GLY A 23 -2.75 -1.33 -1.31
C GLY A 23 -2.01 -2.49 -0.65
N MET A 24 -2.48 -3.72 -0.83
CA MET A 24 -1.80 -4.91 -0.33
C MET A 24 -0.44 -5.10 -0.99
N VAL A 25 -0.33 -4.86 -2.30
CA VAL A 25 0.95 -4.92 -3.01
C VAL A 25 1.92 -3.87 -2.45
N MET A 26 1.44 -2.65 -2.25
CA MET A 26 2.27 -1.58 -1.71
C MET A 26 2.73 -1.89 -0.29
N ALA A 27 1.86 -2.44 0.56
CA ALA A 27 2.22 -2.85 1.92
C ALA A 27 3.25 -3.98 1.90
N ALA A 28 3.10 -4.95 1.00
CA ALA A 28 4.06 -6.03 0.85
C ALA A 28 5.41 -5.50 0.36
N ASP A 29 5.41 -4.55 -0.58
CA ASP A 29 6.64 -3.93 -1.08
C ASP A 29 7.38 -3.21 0.05
N LEU A 30 6.67 -2.43 0.85
CA LEU A 30 7.29 -1.75 2.00
C LEU A 30 7.85 -2.77 3.00
N SER A 31 7.11 -3.83 3.28
CA SER A 31 7.56 -4.90 4.17
C SER A 31 8.85 -5.54 3.66
N GLN A 32 8.95 -5.77 2.35
CA GLN A 32 10.15 -6.33 1.74
C GLN A 32 11.34 -5.35 1.84
N ARG A 33 11.10 -4.06 1.58
CA ARG A 33 12.16 -3.04 1.68
C ARG A 33 12.67 -2.88 3.10
N MET A 34 11.83 -3.15 4.10
CA MET A 34 12.23 -3.13 5.50
C MET A 34 12.88 -4.45 5.95
N GLY A 35 12.97 -5.43 5.08
CA GLY A 35 13.61 -6.70 5.36
C GLY A 35 12.74 -7.70 6.12
N TRP A 36 11.43 -7.45 6.21
CA TRP A 36 10.51 -8.34 6.94
C TRP A 36 10.04 -9.53 6.11
N ILE A 37 9.95 -9.37 4.80
CA ILE A 37 9.66 -10.48 3.87
C ILE A 37 10.69 -10.45 2.74
N SER A 38 10.79 -11.56 2.00
CA SER A 38 11.74 -11.67 0.91
C SER A 38 11.18 -11.07 -0.38
N ALA A 39 12.08 -10.80 -1.35
CA ALA A 39 11.66 -10.37 -2.68
C ALA A 39 10.79 -11.44 -3.36
N GLU A 40 11.05 -12.72 -3.07
CA GLU A 40 10.25 -13.83 -3.58
C GLU A 40 8.83 -13.79 -3.02
N ASP A 41 8.68 -13.49 -1.73
CA ASP A 41 7.38 -13.33 -1.10
C ASP A 41 6.58 -12.19 -1.73
N LEU A 42 7.26 -11.07 -2.02
CA LEU A 42 6.63 -9.95 -2.71
C LEU A 42 6.13 -10.37 -4.11
N GLN A 43 6.97 -11.09 -4.84
CA GLN A 43 6.60 -11.53 -6.18
C GLN A 43 5.41 -12.51 -6.15
N ARG A 44 5.38 -13.40 -5.16
CA ARG A 44 4.23 -14.31 -4.97
C ARG A 44 2.95 -13.53 -4.71
N THR A 45 3.02 -12.50 -3.90
CA THR A 45 1.88 -11.63 -3.62
C THR A 45 1.37 -10.98 -4.90
N LYS A 46 2.27 -10.41 -5.70
CA LYS A 46 1.89 -9.80 -6.98
C LYS A 46 1.27 -10.81 -7.93
N ASN A 47 1.85 -12.00 -8.02
CA ASN A 47 1.36 -13.05 -8.93
C ASN A 47 -0.06 -13.47 -8.58
N ILE A 48 -0.35 -13.66 -7.29
CA ILE A 48 -1.68 -14.07 -6.84
C ILE A 48 -2.71 -12.99 -7.19
N ILE A 49 -2.37 -11.73 -6.95
CA ILE A 49 -3.27 -10.61 -7.22
C ILE A 49 -3.51 -10.47 -8.73
N GLN A 50 -2.47 -10.62 -9.55
CA GLN A 50 -2.62 -10.61 -11.00
C GLN A 50 -3.47 -11.78 -11.51
N CYS A 51 -3.30 -12.97 -10.92
CA CYS A 51 -4.12 -14.14 -11.26
C CYS A 51 -5.60 -13.91 -10.97
N ALA A 52 -5.91 -13.11 -9.96
CA ALA A 52 -7.28 -12.71 -9.64
C ALA A 52 -7.79 -11.58 -10.55
N LYS A 53 -6.97 -11.13 -11.51
CA LYS A 53 -7.27 -10.02 -12.42
C LYS A 53 -7.49 -8.69 -11.71
N LEU A 54 -6.76 -8.50 -10.62
CA LEU A 54 -6.76 -7.25 -9.86
C LEU A 54 -5.51 -6.43 -10.17
N PRO A 55 -5.57 -5.10 -10.06
CA PRO A 55 -4.43 -4.27 -10.37
C PRO A 55 -3.31 -4.41 -9.33
N ILE A 56 -2.06 -4.29 -9.78
CA ILE A 56 -0.89 -4.29 -8.91
C ILE A 56 -0.14 -2.96 -8.97
N SER A 57 -0.61 -2.01 -9.77
CA SER A 57 -0.01 -0.69 -9.91
C SER A 57 -0.97 0.37 -9.43
N CYS A 58 -0.44 1.32 -8.67
CA CYS A 58 -1.20 2.45 -8.17
C CYS A 58 -1.45 3.46 -9.29
N PRO A 59 -2.62 4.10 -9.35
CA PRO A 59 -2.82 5.23 -10.27
C PRO A 59 -1.83 6.34 -9.98
N LYS A 60 -1.57 7.20 -10.96
CA LYS A 60 -0.69 8.35 -10.76
C LYS A 60 -1.33 9.32 -9.77
N ILE A 61 -0.74 9.42 -8.59
CA ILE A 61 -1.18 10.32 -7.52
C ILE A 61 0.05 11.09 -7.05
N PRO A 62 0.02 12.43 -7.03
CA PRO A 62 1.15 13.20 -6.48
C PRO A 62 1.46 12.76 -5.05
N LEU A 63 2.74 12.65 -4.73
CA LEU A 63 3.18 12.13 -3.43
C LEU A 63 2.59 12.91 -2.26
N ASP A 64 2.60 14.22 -2.33
CA ASP A 64 2.07 15.07 -1.26
C ASP A 64 0.56 14.85 -1.05
N GLU A 65 -0.19 14.68 -2.13
CA GLU A 65 -1.62 14.37 -2.03
C GLU A 65 -1.85 12.97 -1.46
N PHE A 66 -1.06 11.98 -1.89
CA PHE A 66 -1.16 10.63 -1.35
C PHE A 66 -0.94 10.64 0.16
N LEU A 67 0.12 11.32 0.61
CA LEU A 67 0.42 11.42 2.04
C LEU A 67 -0.67 12.15 2.81
N SER A 68 -1.26 13.18 2.20
CA SER A 68 -2.36 13.92 2.81
C SER A 68 -3.57 13.01 3.05
N TYR A 69 -3.95 12.20 2.06
CA TYR A 69 -5.07 11.27 2.21
C TYR A 69 -4.78 10.19 3.24
N MET A 70 -3.52 9.71 3.33
CA MET A 70 -3.13 8.76 4.37
C MET A 70 -3.28 9.37 5.76
N ALA A 71 -2.90 10.63 5.91
CA ALA A 71 -2.97 11.32 7.21
C ALA A 71 -4.41 11.54 7.67
N HIS A 72 -5.38 11.55 6.76
CA HIS A 72 -6.80 11.71 7.09
C HIS A 72 -7.54 10.39 7.24
N ASP A 73 -6.85 9.26 7.11
CA ASP A 73 -7.45 7.94 7.27
C ASP A 73 -7.80 7.70 8.74
N LYS A 74 -8.85 6.90 8.96
CA LYS A 74 -9.31 6.51 10.30
C LYS A 74 -8.25 5.75 11.11
N LYS A 75 -7.21 5.26 10.45
CA LYS A 75 -6.12 4.52 11.12
C LYS A 75 -5.07 5.42 11.74
N VAL A 76 -5.22 6.74 11.61
CA VAL A 76 -4.34 7.68 12.30
C VAL A 76 -4.87 7.88 13.73
N LEU A 77 -4.12 7.38 14.71
CA LEU A 77 -4.46 7.51 16.13
C LEU A 77 -3.44 8.41 16.79
N ASN A 78 -3.93 9.40 17.58
CA ASN A 78 -3.07 10.35 18.30
C ASN A 78 -2.07 11.07 17.37
N GLY A 79 -2.50 11.36 16.15
CA GLY A 79 -1.65 12.06 15.17
C GLY A 79 -0.54 11.22 14.58
N GLN A 80 -0.49 9.91 14.86
CA GLN A 80 0.53 9.02 14.33
C GLN A 80 -0.06 8.10 13.25
N LEU A 81 0.57 8.10 12.08
CA LEU A 81 0.18 7.21 10.99
C LEU A 81 0.55 5.77 11.33
N ARG A 82 -0.38 4.85 11.13
CA ARG A 82 -0.16 3.42 11.32
C ARG A 82 -0.48 2.70 10.02
N LEU A 83 0.36 1.73 9.70
CA LEU A 83 0.20 0.92 8.50
C LEU A 83 0.00 -0.54 8.87
N VAL A 84 -0.74 -1.25 8.02
CA VAL A 84 -0.84 -2.72 8.09
C VAL A 84 0.22 -3.27 7.18
N LEU A 85 1.21 -3.93 7.75
CA LEU A 85 2.36 -4.48 7.02
C LEU A 85 2.49 -5.98 7.32
N LEU A 86 3.35 -6.65 6.57
CA LEU A 86 3.58 -8.08 6.74
C LEU A 86 4.89 -8.32 7.48
N GLN A 87 4.83 -9.01 8.62
CA GLN A 87 6.02 -9.52 9.30
C GLN A 87 6.56 -10.75 8.58
N GLN A 88 5.66 -11.55 8.04
CA GLN A 88 5.95 -12.66 7.15
C GLN A 88 4.70 -12.92 6.31
N LEU A 89 4.83 -13.71 5.27
CA LEU A 89 3.68 -14.07 4.46
C LEU A 89 2.66 -14.80 5.33
N GLY A 90 1.43 -14.29 5.34
CA GLY A 90 0.35 -14.82 6.18
C GLY A 90 0.25 -14.20 7.57
N GLN A 91 1.13 -13.27 7.93
CA GLN A 91 1.08 -12.62 9.24
C GLN A 91 1.18 -11.10 9.09
N ALA A 92 0.06 -10.42 9.24
CA ALA A 92 -0.03 -8.96 9.16
C ALA A 92 0.02 -8.35 10.55
N VAL A 93 0.57 -7.14 10.64
CA VAL A 93 0.61 -6.36 11.86
C VAL A 93 0.24 -4.92 11.57
N ILE A 94 -0.34 -4.25 12.55
CA ILE A 94 -0.58 -2.81 12.50
C ILE A 94 0.60 -2.16 13.23
N THR A 95 1.33 -1.29 12.55
CA THR A 95 2.52 -0.68 13.15
C THR A 95 2.64 0.79 12.78
N LYS A 96 3.21 1.57 13.72
CA LYS A 96 3.67 2.94 13.47
C LYS A 96 5.17 2.98 13.23
N GLU A 97 5.85 1.84 13.39
CA GLU A 97 7.30 1.73 13.25
C GLU A 97 7.64 1.25 11.85
N PHE A 98 7.79 2.18 10.94
CA PHE A 98 8.17 1.91 9.55
C PHE A 98 9.08 3.03 9.06
N ASP A 99 9.87 2.72 8.02
CA ASP A 99 10.77 3.69 7.42
C ASP A 99 9.99 4.62 6.49
N VAL A 100 9.87 5.89 6.87
CA VAL A 100 9.09 6.87 6.12
C VAL A 100 9.66 7.09 4.71
N GLU A 101 10.99 7.10 4.56
CA GLU A 101 11.60 7.29 3.25
C GLU A 101 11.31 6.11 2.33
N LYS A 102 11.36 4.88 2.85
CA LYS A 102 11.01 3.69 2.08
C LYS A 102 9.52 3.70 1.72
N MET A 103 8.68 4.17 2.61
CA MET A 103 7.24 4.31 2.32
C MET A 103 7.01 5.26 1.14
N LYS A 104 7.72 6.39 1.12
CA LYS A 104 7.62 7.34 0.01
C LYS A 104 8.10 6.74 -1.30
N GLN A 105 9.18 5.95 -1.25
CA GLN A 105 9.69 5.24 -2.43
C GLN A 105 8.64 4.24 -2.96
N VAL A 106 7.98 3.52 -2.06
CA VAL A 106 6.93 2.58 -2.44
C VAL A 106 5.80 3.30 -3.17
N ILE A 107 5.36 4.44 -2.66
CA ILE A 107 4.30 5.22 -3.29
C ILE A 107 4.71 5.65 -4.70
N LEU A 108 5.93 6.15 -4.85
CA LEU A 108 6.40 6.66 -6.14
C LEU A 108 6.65 5.54 -7.15
N GLU A 109 7.24 4.43 -6.72
CA GLU A 109 7.68 3.37 -7.64
C GLU A 109 6.57 2.39 -8.02
N ASN A 110 5.45 2.38 -7.29
CA ASN A 110 4.32 1.51 -7.62
C ASN A 110 3.26 2.20 -8.49
N GLN A 111 3.47 3.44 -8.87
CA GLN A 111 2.51 4.16 -9.71
C GLN A 111 2.61 3.67 -11.16
N ALA A 112 1.45 3.58 -11.81
CA ALA A 112 1.37 3.26 -13.23
C ALA A 112 1.97 4.40 -14.06
N GLU A 113 2.59 4.04 -15.17
CA GLU A 113 3.11 5.02 -16.13
C GLU A 113 2.00 5.69 -16.92
#